data_c6266aadd81d582b2a2304a6e9258984
#
_entry.id   c6266aadd81d582b2a2304a6e9258984
#
_cell.length_a   1.000
_cell.length_b   1.000
_cell.length_c   1.000
_cell.angle_alpha   90.00
_cell.angle_beta   90.00
_cell.angle_gamma   90.00
#
_symmetry.space_group_name_H-M   'P 1'
#
loop_
_entity.id
_entity.type
_entity.pdbx_description
1 polymer ?
#
loop_
_entity_poly.entity_id
_entity_poly.type
_entity_poly.pdbx_seq_one_letter_code
_entity_poly.pdbx_strand_id
1 'polypeptide(L)'
;MEPVPIVGATGALGYGLALRFAKADVPVVIGSRRPDAAAETAERLREQVPGAQVEGLENAEAVKRGPIVVLSVPFRAQSENLTNLKNALQAGQILVDATVPLAAAVSGKATRLLGVPQGSAGQQAQEMVPEGVEVVSALHTVSAPVLNDLDHELDEDVLLAGDRRATKAHVAELVARIPGLRPVNAGTLETARLIEGLTPLLISVNARYKTHAGIKLTGLPDELW
;
A
#
# COMPACT_ATOMS: atom_id res chain seq x y z
N MET A 1 -13.64 10.78 -8.42
CA MET A 1 -12.56 9.76 -8.53
C MET A 1 -13.19 8.40 -8.32
N GLU A 2 -12.67 7.36 -8.96
CA GLU A 2 -13.14 5.99 -8.73
C GLU A 2 -12.71 5.50 -7.35
N PRO A 3 -13.47 4.59 -6.73
CA PRO A 3 -13.12 4.06 -5.41
C PRO A 3 -11.77 3.34 -5.40
N VAL A 4 -11.09 3.38 -4.25
CA VAL A 4 -9.82 2.67 -4.02
C VAL A 4 -10.06 1.49 -3.08
N PRO A 5 -10.09 0.26 -3.59
CA PRO A 5 -10.12 -0.94 -2.79
C PRO A 5 -8.79 -1.13 -2.05
N ILE A 6 -8.86 -1.41 -0.75
CA ILE A 6 -7.69 -1.71 0.08
C ILE A 6 -7.89 -3.07 0.74
N VAL A 7 -7.22 -4.08 0.21
CA VAL A 7 -7.18 -5.43 0.78
C VAL A 7 -6.28 -5.43 2.01
N GLY A 8 -6.81 -5.87 3.14
CA GLY A 8 -6.11 -5.79 4.43
C GLY A 8 -6.30 -4.47 5.16
N ALA A 9 -7.31 -3.68 4.81
CA ALA A 9 -7.61 -2.39 5.43
C ALA A 9 -8.05 -2.47 6.90
N THR A 10 -8.30 -3.65 7.44
CA THR A 10 -8.50 -3.87 8.88
C THR A 10 -7.18 -3.84 9.67
N GLY A 11 -6.03 -3.93 8.99
CA GLY A 11 -4.69 -3.79 9.56
C GLY A 11 -4.25 -2.32 9.69
N ALA A 12 -3.23 -2.06 10.52
CA ALA A 12 -2.81 -0.70 10.86
C ALA A 12 -2.40 0.16 9.65
N LEU A 13 -1.61 -0.40 8.70
CA LEU A 13 -1.18 0.33 7.49
C LEU A 13 -2.38 0.58 6.56
N GLY A 14 -3.13 -0.48 6.24
CA GLY A 14 -4.28 -0.36 5.33
C GLY A 14 -5.36 0.57 5.86
N TYR A 15 -5.63 0.55 7.17
CA TYR A 15 -6.56 1.47 7.82
C TYR A 15 -6.07 2.92 7.73
N GLY A 16 -4.79 3.16 8.04
CA GLY A 16 -4.22 4.50 7.95
C GLY A 16 -4.24 5.08 6.54
N LEU A 17 -3.97 4.24 5.52
CA LEU A 17 -4.12 4.64 4.11
C LEU A 17 -5.59 4.98 3.79
N ALA A 18 -6.52 4.12 4.19
CA ALA A 18 -7.95 4.36 4.01
C ALA A 18 -8.40 5.67 4.65
N LEU A 19 -7.93 5.94 5.86
CA LEU A 19 -8.25 7.15 6.62
C LEU A 19 -7.73 8.42 5.91
N ARG A 20 -6.48 8.40 5.43
CA ARG A 20 -5.87 9.52 4.69
C ARG A 20 -6.52 9.75 3.33
N PHE A 21 -6.83 8.69 2.59
CA PHE A 21 -7.58 8.81 1.34
C PHE A 21 -8.97 9.40 1.58
N ALA A 22 -9.70 8.90 2.57
CA ALA A 22 -11.02 9.41 2.92
C ALA A 22 -10.97 10.90 3.33
N LYS A 23 -9.96 11.33 4.10
CA LYS A 23 -9.74 12.75 4.45
C LYS A 23 -9.43 13.62 3.23
N ALA A 24 -8.89 13.01 2.16
CA ALA A 24 -8.62 13.66 0.87
C ALA A 24 -9.77 13.53 -0.15
N ASP A 25 -10.98 13.23 0.32
CA ASP A 25 -12.19 13.04 -0.51
C ASP A 25 -12.06 11.96 -1.59
N VAL A 26 -11.22 10.94 -1.36
CA VAL A 26 -11.11 9.77 -2.21
C VAL A 26 -12.04 8.68 -1.68
N PRO A 27 -12.99 8.15 -2.48
CA PRO A 27 -13.82 7.03 -2.07
C PRO A 27 -12.98 5.79 -1.79
N VAL A 28 -13.27 5.07 -0.69
CA VAL A 28 -12.47 3.93 -0.25
C VAL A 28 -13.35 2.69 -0.07
N VAL A 29 -12.82 1.53 -0.46
CA VAL A 29 -13.45 0.24 -0.16
C VAL A 29 -12.55 -0.56 0.77
N ILE A 30 -13.05 -0.80 1.97
CA ILE A 30 -12.37 -1.61 2.99
C ILE A 30 -12.54 -3.09 2.62
N GLY A 31 -11.45 -3.73 2.21
CA GLY A 31 -11.42 -5.16 1.92
C GLY A 31 -10.99 -5.98 3.15
N SER A 32 -11.73 -7.03 3.46
CA SER A 32 -11.38 -7.99 4.49
C SER A 32 -11.85 -9.40 4.10
N ARG A 33 -11.19 -10.44 4.63
CA ARG A 33 -11.68 -11.83 4.54
C ARG A 33 -12.98 -12.05 5.32
N ARG A 34 -13.27 -11.14 6.25
CA ARG A 34 -14.51 -11.14 7.05
C ARG A 34 -15.31 -9.90 6.71
N PRO A 35 -16.48 -10.06 6.08
CA PRO A 35 -17.34 -8.93 5.71
C PRO A 35 -17.80 -8.09 6.90
N ASP A 36 -18.06 -8.72 8.05
CA ASP A 36 -18.40 -8.04 9.30
C ASP A 36 -17.29 -7.10 9.76
N ALA A 37 -16.05 -7.58 9.78
CA ALA A 37 -14.89 -6.76 10.14
C ALA A 37 -14.62 -5.62 9.14
N ALA A 38 -14.93 -5.82 7.86
CA ALA A 38 -14.87 -4.76 6.86
C ALA A 38 -15.90 -3.66 7.13
N ALA A 39 -17.15 -4.07 7.41
CA ALA A 39 -18.23 -3.15 7.73
C ALA A 39 -17.96 -2.34 9.01
N GLU A 40 -17.53 -3.00 10.08
CA GLU A 40 -17.14 -2.34 11.34
C GLU A 40 -15.98 -1.34 11.12
N THR A 41 -15.00 -1.71 10.30
CA THR A 41 -13.87 -0.82 9.99
C THR A 41 -14.32 0.38 9.17
N ALA A 42 -15.22 0.20 8.20
CA ALA A 42 -15.80 1.29 7.43
C ALA A 42 -16.61 2.26 8.31
N GLU A 43 -17.37 1.75 9.27
CA GLU A 43 -18.13 2.58 10.22
C GLU A 43 -17.19 3.41 11.09
N ARG A 44 -16.19 2.77 11.70
CA ARG A 44 -15.16 3.47 12.49
C ARG A 44 -14.46 4.57 11.69
N LEU A 45 -14.24 4.35 10.38
CA LEU A 45 -13.63 5.36 9.53
C LEU A 45 -14.58 6.55 9.30
N ARG A 46 -15.88 6.30 9.07
CA ARG A 46 -16.89 7.38 8.93
C ARG A 46 -17.04 8.22 10.20
N GLU A 47 -16.87 7.61 11.38
CA GLU A 47 -16.85 8.34 12.66
C GLU A 47 -15.67 9.32 12.73
N GLN A 48 -14.49 8.95 12.22
CA GLN A 48 -13.29 9.79 12.22
C GLN A 48 -13.28 10.83 11.08
N VAL A 49 -13.90 10.51 9.94
CA VAL A 49 -14.01 11.39 8.78
C VAL A 49 -15.49 11.48 8.39
N PRO A 50 -16.27 12.36 9.03
CA PRO A 50 -17.68 12.53 8.72
C PRO A 50 -17.91 12.92 7.26
N GLY A 51 -18.82 12.23 6.58
CA GLY A 51 -19.12 12.44 5.16
C GLY A 51 -18.24 11.64 4.19
N ALA A 52 -17.24 10.89 4.69
CA ALA A 52 -16.41 10.04 3.84
C ALA A 52 -17.23 8.96 3.10
N GLN A 53 -16.92 8.79 1.82
CA GLN A 53 -17.48 7.72 1.00
C GLN A 53 -16.67 6.43 1.24
N VAL A 54 -17.18 5.57 2.11
CA VAL A 54 -16.49 4.34 2.50
C VAL A 54 -17.47 3.17 2.49
N GLU A 55 -17.06 2.06 1.89
CA GLU A 55 -17.80 0.80 1.86
C GLU A 55 -16.92 -0.31 2.46
N GLY A 56 -17.51 -1.24 3.21
CA GLY A 56 -16.82 -2.44 3.73
C GLY A 56 -17.32 -3.68 3.02
N LEU A 57 -16.43 -4.45 2.40
CA LEU A 57 -16.77 -5.64 1.60
C LEU A 57 -15.81 -6.80 1.89
N GLU A 58 -16.23 -8.01 1.47
CA GLU A 58 -15.31 -9.13 1.32
C GLU A 58 -14.26 -8.80 0.24
N ASN A 59 -13.03 -9.31 0.38
CA ASN A 59 -11.89 -8.96 -0.47
C ASN A 59 -12.17 -9.12 -1.98
N ALA A 60 -12.78 -10.23 -2.40
CA ALA A 60 -13.06 -10.48 -3.81
C ALA A 60 -14.11 -9.53 -4.39
N GLU A 61 -15.07 -9.07 -3.58
CA GLU A 61 -16.03 -8.05 -3.99
C GLU A 61 -15.43 -6.64 -3.93
N ALA A 62 -14.54 -6.39 -2.95
CA ALA A 62 -13.86 -5.12 -2.82
C ALA A 62 -13.00 -4.79 -4.06
N VAL A 63 -12.17 -5.72 -4.51
CA VAL A 63 -11.23 -5.49 -5.63
C VAL A 63 -11.93 -5.16 -6.96
N LYS A 64 -13.20 -5.51 -7.11
CA LYS A 64 -13.99 -5.19 -8.32
C LYS A 64 -14.44 -3.73 -8.38
N ARG A 65 -14.29 -2.96 -7.29
CA ARG A 65 -14.88 -1.63 -7.15
C ARG A 65 -14.04 -0.49 -7.73
N GLY A 66 -12.78 -0.76 -8.11
CA GLY A 66 -11.94 0.30 -8.65
C GLY A 66 -10.75 -0.21 -9.47
N PRO A 67 -10.14 0.69 -10.25
CA PRO A 67 -9.03 0.35 -11.15
C PRO A 67 -7.69 0.18 -10.44
N ILE A 68 -7.51 0.78 -9.26
CA ILE A 68 -6.28 0.70 -8.47
C ILE A 68 -6.60 0.03 -7.14
N VAL A 69 -6.07 -1.16 -6.94
CA VAL A 69 -6.25 -1.98 -5.74
C VAL A 69 -4.98 -1.93 -4.89
N VAL A 70 -5.10 -1.57 -3.61
CA VAL A 70 -3.97 -1.60 -2.68
C VAL A 70 -3.97 -2.92 -1.90
N LEU A 71 -2.85 -3.65 -1.93
CA LEU A 71 -2.63 -4.84 -1.12
C LEU A 71 -1.77 -4.50 0.10
N SER A 72 -2.40 -4.40 1.26
CA SER A 72 -1.78 -4.03 2.53
C SER A 72 -1.92 -5.14 3.56
N VAL A 73 -1.34 -6.29 3.28
CA VAL A 73 -1.35 -7.47 4.17
C VAL A 73 0.08 -7.81 4.63
N PRO A 74 0.27 -8.53 5.72
CA PRO A 74 1.59 -9.09 6.04
C PRO A 74 2.09 -9.99 4.91
N PHE A 75 3.38 -9.96 4.59
CA PHE A 75 3.98 -10.74 3.49
C PHE A 75 3.61 -12.23 3.54
N ARG A 76 3.55 -12.84 4.73
CA ARG A 76 3.13 -14.25 4.90
C ARG A 76 1.73 -14.55 4.33
N ALA A 77 0.89 -13.53 4.18
CA ALA A 77 -0.47 -13.67 3.67
C ALA A 77 -0.60 -13.19 2.20
N GLN A 78 0.47 -12.68 1.58
CA GLN A 78 0.43 -12.15 0.22
C GLN A 78 -0.02 -13.22 -0.78
N SER A 79 0.68 -14.36 -0.83
CA SER A 79 0.40 -15.42 -1.80
C SER A 79 -1.01 -16.00 -1.64
N GLU A 80 -1.47 -16.21 -0.41
CA GLU A 80 -2.84 -16.68 -0.14
C GLU A 80 -3.89 -15.67 -0.66
N ASN A 81 -3.71 -14.38 -0.35
CA ASN A 81 -4.63 -13.35 -0.82
C ASN A 81 -4.63 -13.26 -2.35
N LEU A 82 -3.47 -13.24 -3.00
CA LEU A 82 -3.39 -13.15 -4.46
C LEU A 82 -4.02 -14.39 -5.14
N THR A 83 -3.81 -15.58 -4.59
CA THR A 83 -4.45 -16.81 -5.07
C THR A 83 -5.97 -16.71 -4.98
N ASN A 84 -6.50 -16.24 -3.85
CA ASN A 84 -7.94 -16.08 -3.62
C ASN A 84 -8.56 -14.98 -4.49
N LEU A 85 -7.79 -13.94 -4.82
CA LEU A 85 -8.24 -12.81 -5.62
C LEU A 85 -8.06 -13.02 -7.13
N LYS A 86 -7.39 -14.09 -7.55
CA LYS A 86 -7.02 -14.31 -8.96
C LYS A 86 -8.21 -14.23 -9.93
N ASN A 87 -9.38 -14.70 -9.53
CA ASN A 87 -10.59 -14.68 -10.36
C ASN A 87 -11.43 -13.39 -10.19
N ALA A 88 -11.08 -12.54 -9.22
CA ALA A 88 -11.79 -11.29 -8.95
C ALA A 88 -11.06 -10.07 -9.53
N LEU A 89 -9.74 -10.12 -9.60
CA LEU A 89 -8.92 -9.11 -10.28
C LEU A 89 -9.16 -9.18 -11.78
N GLN A 90 -9.21 -8.02 -12.43
CA GLN A 90 -9.56 -7.87 -13.84
C GLN A 90 -8.42 -7.25 -14.63
N ALA A 91 -8.27 -7.65 -15.88
CA ALA A 91 -7.30 -7.04 -16.79
C ALA A 91 -7.52 -5.51 -16.88
N GLY A 92 -6.42 -4.76 -16.87
CA GLY A 92 -6.42 -3.30 -16.83
C GLY A 92 -6.39 -2.71 -15.41
N GLN A 93 -6.61 -3.50 -14.36
CA GLN A 93 -6.39 -3.03 -12.98
C GLN A 93 -4.91 -2.95 -12.65
N ILE A 94 -4.60 -2.06 -11.69
CA ILE A 94 -3.28 -1.90 -11.09
C ILE A 94 -3.34 -2.44 -9.66
N LEU A 95 -2.43 -3.35 -9.32
CA LEU A 95 -2.22 -3.78 -7.95
C LEU A 95 -1.06 -2.99 -7.34
N VAL A 96 -1.34 -2.16 -6.34
CA VAL A 96 -0.30 -1.52 -5.53
C VAL A 96 0.07 -2.47 -4.40
N ASP A 97 1.23 -3.10 -4.52
CA ASP A 97 1.73 -4.01 -3.48
C ASP A 97 2.54 -3.24 -2.44
N ALA A 98 2.03 -3.20 -1.20
CA ALA A 98 2.69 -2.59 -0.04
C ALA A 98 3.28 -3.63 0.91
N THR A 99 3.41 -4.89 0.48
CA THR A 99 3.95 -5.96 1.32
C THR A 99 5.48 -5.90 1.39
N VAL A 100 6.03 -6.23 2.56
CA VAL A 100 7.48 -6.30 2.76
C VAL A 100 7.84 -7.66 3.35
N PRO A 101 8.83 -8.38 2.79
CA PRO A 101 9.22 -9.71 3.24
C PRO A 101 10.04 -9.63 4.53
N LEU A 102 9.46 -9.10 5.61
CA LEU A 102 10.09 -9.03 6.91
C LEU A 102 10.10 -10.39 7.61
N ALA A 103 11.21 -10.74 8.26
CA ALA A 103 11.32 -11.98 9.03
C ALA A 103 10.32 -12.04 10.21
N ALA A 104 9.78 -10.91 10.66
CA ALA A 104 8.68 -10.88 11.62
C ALA A 104 7.44 -11.65 11.15
N ALA A 105 7.25 -11.79 9.85
CA ALA A 105 6.16 -12.59 9.28
C ALA A 105 6.28 -14.09 9.61
N VAL A 106 7.49 -14.57 9.96
CA VAL A 106 7.81 -15.97 10.30
C VAL A 106 8.55 -16.07 11.64
N SER A 107 8.13 -15.28 12.61
CA SER A 107 8.67 -15.25 13.99
C SER A 107 10.12 -14.79 14.11
N GLY A 108 10.67 -14.12 13.11
CA GLY A 108 11.99 -13.51 13.14
C GLY A 108 11.97 -12.04 13.58
N LYS A 109 13.11 -11.36 13.43
CA LYS A 109 13.22 -9.92 13.74
C LYS A 109 12.63 -9.06 12.62
N ALA A 110 11.91 -8.00 12.98
CA ALA A 110 11.36 -7.04 12.01
C ALA A 110 12.44 -6.24 11.26
N THR A 111 13.68 -6.22 11.75
CA THR A 111 14.82 -5.59 11.10
C THR A 111 15.57 -6.50 10.10
N ARG A 112 15.02 -7.67 9.79
CA ARG A 112 15.60 -8.63 8.84
C ARG A 112 14.64 -8.86 7.67
N LEU A 113 15.17 -8.78 6.45
CA LEU A 113 14.47 -9.25 5.25
C LEU A 113 14.60 -10.76 5.07
N LEU A 114 13.56 -11.35 4.51
CA LEU A 114 13.57 -12.71 3.96
C LEU A 114 13.99 -12.63 2.47
N GLY A 115 14.66 -13.67 1.99
CA GLY A 115 14.86 -13.86 0.56
C GLY A 115 13.55 -14.25 -0.11
N VAL A 116 13.25 -13.60 -1.22
CA VAL A 116 12.12 -13.93 -2.10
C VAL A 116 12.70 -14.49 -3.39
N PRO A 117 12.31 -15.71 -3.82
CA PRO A 117 12.87 -16.34 -5.03
C PRO A 117 12.72 -15.47 -6.29
N GLN A 118 11.64 -14.73 -6.41
CA GLN A 118 11.37 -13.79 -7.51
C GLN A 118 12.21 -12.51 -7.46
N GLY A 119 12.93 -12.28 -6.36
CA GLY A 119 13.74 -11.09 -6.13
C GLY A 119 13.13 -10.10 -5.13
N SER A 120 11.81 -9.93 -5.12
CA SER A 120 11.08 -9.04 -4.23
C SER A 120 9.64 -9.50 -4.02
N ALA A 121 8.95 -8.95 -3.02
CA ALA A 121 7.51 -9.19 -2.82
C ALA A 121 6.69 -8.65 -4.00
N GLY A 122 7.04 -7.48 -4.53
CA GLY A 122 6.38 -6.91 -5.71
C GLY A 122 6.55 -7.78 -6.96
N GLN A 123 7.74 -8.35 -7.20
CA GLN A 123 7.98 -9.28 -8.31
C GLN A 123 7.20 -10.59 -8.12
N GLN A 124 7.15 -11.14 -6.89
CA GLN A 124 6.30 -12.28 -6.58
C GLN A 124 4.83 -11.97 -6.86
N ALA A 125 4.35 -10.79 -6.47
CA ALA A 125 2.98 -10.38 -6.73
C ALA A 125 2.69 -10.34 -8.24
N GLN A 126 3.61 -9.81 -9.08
CA GLN A 126 3.43 -9.75 -10.53
C GLN A 126 3.32 -11.13 -11.18
N GLU A 127 4.04 -12.14 -10.68
CA GLU A 127 3.90 -13.52 -11.17
C GLU A 127 2.56 -14.17 -10.76
N MET A 128 1.92 -13.67 -9.70
CA MET A 128 0.72 -14.29 -9.14
C MET A 128 -0.60 -13.65 -9.61
N VAL A 129 -0.57 -12.39 -10.03
CA VAL A 129 -1.77 -11.71 -10.56
C VAL A 129 -2.18 -12.27 -11.93
N PRO A 130 -3.46 -12.18 -12.32
CA PRO A 130 -3.88 -12.60 -13.65
C PRO A 130 -3.27 -11.72 -14.75
N GLU A 131 -3.23 -12.27 -15.96
CA GLU A 131 -2.77 -11.54 -17.13
C GLU A 131 -3.54 -10.23 -17.33
N GLY A 132 -2.81 -9.15 -17.66
CA GLY A 132 -3.38 -7.81 -17.83
C GLY A 132 -3.52 -7.00 -16.54
N VAL A 133 -3.20 -7.55 -15.37
CA VAL A 133 -3.03 -6.80 -14.11
C VAL A 133 -1.56 -6.43 -13.95
N GLU A 134 -1.28 -5.15 -13.71
CA GLU A 134 0.08 -4.65 -13.53
C GLU A 134 0.34 -4.35 -12.05
N VAL A 135 1.54 -4.69 -11.57
CA VAL A 135 1.94 -4.43 -10.20
C VAL A 135 2.80 -3.17 -10.11
N VAL A 136 2.49 -2.33 -9.13
CA VAL A 136 3.35 -1.24 -8.67
C VAL A 136 3.68 -1.48 -7.19
N SER A 137 4.95 -1.62 -6.88
CA SER A 137 5.46 -1.77 -5.51
C SER A 137 5.62 -0.37 -4.89
N ALA A 138 4.91 -0.08 -3.80
CA ALA A 138 4.89 1.25 -3.18
C ALA A 138 4.39 1.22 -1.71
N LEU A 139 4.49 2.36 -1.01
CA LEU A 139 3.94 2.59 0.34
C LEU A 139 4.64 1.83 1.50
N HIS A 140 5.82 1.25 1.25
CA HIS A 140 6.55 0.43 2.22
C HIS A 140 7.17 1.22 3.39
N THR A 141 7.46 2.50 3.17
CA THR A 141 8.20 3.35 4.10
C THR A 141 7.31 4.23 4.97
N VAL A 142 6.03 4.36 4.60
CA VAL A 142 5.08 5.21 5.34
C VAL A 142 4.70 4.55 6.66
N SER A 143 4.82 5.30 7.75
CA SER A 143 4.57 4.81 9.10
C SER A 143 3.07 4.68 9.39
N ALA A 144 2.60 3.48 9.72
CA ALA A 144 1.20 3.25 10.06
C ALA A 144 0.71 4.12 11.24
N PRO A 145 1.43 4.28 12.36
CA PRO A 145 1.05 5.22 13.43
C PRO A 145 0.85 6.66 12.92
N VAL A 146 1.74 7.15 12.04
CA VAL A 146 1.66 8.51 11.49
C VAL A 146 0.47 8.65 10.53
N LEU A 147 0.19 7.65 9.71
CA LEU A 147 -1.00 7.65 8.86
C LEU A 147 -2.30 7.69 9.66
N ASN A 148 -2.34 7.01 10.82
CA ASN A 148 -3.53 6.95 11.68
C ASN A 148 -3.74 8.20 12.54
N ASP A 149 -2.74 9.07 12.65
CA ASP A 149 -2.82 10.37 13.32
C ASP A 149 -3.12 11.46 12.28
N LEU A 150 -4.40 11.84 12.14
CA LEU A 150 -4.83 12.83 11.15
C LEU A 150 -4.33 14.25 11.43
N ASP A 151 -3.89 14.55 12.64
CA ASP A 151 -3.32 15.85 13.02
C ASP A 151 -1.82 15.93 12.69
N HIS A 152 -1.18 14.79 12.44
CA HIS A 152 0.22 14.74 12.00
C HIS A 152 0.34 15.10 10.52
N GLU A 153 1.11 16.13 10.21
CA GLU A 153 1.46 16.50 8.85
C GLU A 153 2.52 15.54 8.29
N LEU A 154 2.23 14.98 7.10
CA LEU A 154 3.18 14.13 6.38
C LEU A 154 4.15 15.02 5.59
N ASP A 155 5.41 14.61 5.49
CA ASP A 155 6.42 15.23 4.62
C ASP A 155 7.46 14.18 4.21
N GLU A 156 7.05 13.24 3.36
CA GLU A 156 7.91 12.14 2.94
C GLU A 156 7.68 11.72 1.50
N ASP A 157 8.66 11.02 0.94
CA ASP A 157 8.61 10.48 -0.40
C ASP A 157 8.06 9.05 -0.38
N VAL A 158 7.17 8.77 -1.32
CA VAL A 158 6.70 7.43 -1.62
C VAL A 158 7.36 6.95 -2.90
N LEU A 159 8.26 5.98 -2.77
CA LEU A 159 8.99 5.41 -3.89
C LEU A 159 8.11 4.40 -4.62
N LEU A 160 7.97 4.55 -5.94
CA LEU A 160 7.17 3.68 -6.80
C LEU A 160 8.06 2.90 -7.76
N ALA A 161 8.03 1.57 -7.69
CA ALA A 161 8.66 0.67 -8.66
C ALA A 161 7.60 -0.07 -9.47
N GLY A 162 7.78 -0.12 -10.80
CA GLY A 162 6.86 -0.79 -11.72
C GLY A 162 7.35 -0.66 -13.15
N ASP A 163 6.99 -1.61 -14.01
CA ASP A 163 7.63 -1.70 -15.33
C ASP A 163 7.14 -0.65 -16.32
N ARG A 164 5.88 -0.23 -16.25
CA ARG A 164 5.33 0.79 -17.13
C ARG A 164 5.24 2.16 -16.44
N ARG A 165 5.77 3.19 -17.13
CA ARG A 165 5.71 4.57 -16.62
C ARG A 165 4.25 5.05 -16.45
N ALA A 166 3.38 4.76 -17.42
CA ALA A 166 1.98 5.17 -17.38
C ALA A 166 1.25 4.58 -16.17
N THR A 167 1.47 3.29 -15.85
CA THR A 167 0.88 2.61 -14.70
C THR A 167 1.34 3.25 -13.39
N LYS A 168 2.63 3.53 -13.25
CA LYS A 168 3.16 4.25 -12.09
C LYS A 168 2.62 5.68 -11.98
N ALA A 169 2.36 6.37 -13.10
CA ALA A 169 1.81 7.71 -13.08
C ALA A 169 0.40 7.74 -12.47
N HIS A 170 -0.46 6.77 -12.79
CA HIS A 170 -1.79 6.65 -12.14
C HIS A 170 -1.68 6.42 -10.63
N VAL A 171 -0.72 5.59 -10.20
CA VAL A 171 -0.48 5.38 -8.76
C VAL A 171 0.10 6.64 -8.10
N ALA A 172 0.95 7.39 -8.82
CA ALA A 172 1.50 8.66 -8.34
C ALA A 172 0.39 9.69 -8.13
N GLU A 173 -0.55 9.81 -9.07
CA GLU A 173 -1.72 10.69 -8.93
C GLU A 173 -2.56 10.32 -7.70
N LEU A 174 -2.75 9.02 -7.44
CA LEU A 174 -3.45 8.56 -6.25
C LEU A 174 -2.68 8.90 -4.95
N VAL A 175 -1.38 8.61 -4.89
CA VAL A 175 -0.54 8.90 -3.71
C VAL A 175 -0.50 10.40 -3.42
N ALA A 176 -0.40 11.24 -4.47
CA ALA A 176 -0.38 12.70 -4.34
C ALA A 176 -1.70 13.29 -3.80
N ARG A 177 -2.80 12.51 -3.75
CA ARG A 177 -4.04 12.93 -3.07
C ARG A 177 -3.85 13.06 -1.56
N ILE A 178 -2.92 12.33 -0.98
CA ILE A 178 -2.60 12.44 0.45
C ILE A 178 -1.62 13.61 0.63
N PRO A 179 -2.02 14.71 1.27
CA PRO A 179 -1.13 15.86 1.46
C PRO A 179 0.15 15.46 2.19
N GLY A 180 1.29 15.94 1.71
CA GLY A 180 2.62 15.68 2.27
C GLY A 180 3.28 14.40 1.80
N LEU A 181 2.60 13.54 1.02
CA LEU A 181 3.25 12.43 0.33
C LEU A 181 3.66 12.84 -1.09
N ARG A 182 4.95 12.76 -1.39
CA ARG A 182 5.50 13.04 -2.72
C ARG A 182 5.83 11.72 -3.43
N PRO A 183 5.08 11.35 -4.51
CA PRO A 183 5.38 10.13 -5.27
C PRO A 183 6.65 10.32 -6.12
N VAL A 184 7.56 9.36 -6.04
CA VAL A 184 8.84 9.37 -6.76
C VAL A 184 8.98 8.10 -7.59
N ASN A 185 9.28 8.25 -8.87
CA ASN A 185 9.54 7.11 -9.76
C ASN A 185 10.90 6.49 -9.43
N ALA A 186 10.91 5.31 -8.84
CA ALA A 186 12.11 4.58 -8.43
C ALA A 186 12.59 3.55 -9.48
N GLY A 187 11.99 3.51 -10.67
CA GLY A 187 12.41 2.62 -11.75
C GLY A 187 11.47 1.45 -12.02
N THR A 188 12.02 0.38 -12.56
CA THR A 188 11.28 -0.86 -12.89
C THR A 188 10.93 -1.64 -11.64
N LEU A 189 10.07 -2.65 -11.78
CA LEU A 189 9.67 -3.50 -10.66
C LEU A 189 10.86 -4.25 -10.02
N GLU A 190 11.96 -4.44 -10.76
CA GLU A 190 13.20 -5.00 -10.20
C GLU A 190 13.78 -4.16 -9.06
N THR A 191 13.54 -2.84 -9.03
CA THR A 191 14.01 -1.98 -7.93
C THR A 191 13.20 -2.12 -6.65
N ALA A 192 12.05 -2.82 -6.68
CA ALA A 192 11.20 -3.04 -5.51
C ALA A 192 11.97 -3.63 -4.32
N ARG A 193 12.90 -4.56 -4.57
CA ARG A 193 13.75 -5.16 -3.52
C ARG A 193 14.53 -4.13 -2.70
N LEU A 194 14.94 -3.01 -3.33
CA LEU A 194 15.69 -1.95 -2.66
C LEU A 194 14.75 -1.08 -1.81
N ILE A 195 13.55 -0.82 -2.32
CA ILE A 195 12.52 -0.05 -1.62
C ILE A 195 12.00 -0.84 -0.42
N GLU A 196 11.69 -2.10 -0.59
CA GLU A 196 11.30 -3.01 0.49
C GLU A 196 12.37 -3.07 1.59
N GLY A 197 13.67 -3.00 1.19
CA GLY A 197 14.81 -2.96 2.10
C GLY A 197 14.89 -1.71 2.98
N LEU A 198 14.24 -0.61 2.61
CA LEU A 198 14.17 0.60 3.44
C LEU A 198 13.30 0.40 4.67
N THR A 199 12.28 -0.46 4.61
CA THR A 199 11.38 -0.71 5.75
C THR A 199 12.12 -1.22 6.99
N PRO A 200 12.92 -2.32 6.95
CA PRO A 200 13.66 -2.77 8.12
C PRO A 200 14.74 -1.78 8.57
N LEU A 201 15.29 -0.96 7.65
CA LEU A 201 16.19 0.12 8.01
C LEU A 201 15.45 1.17 8.86
N LEU A 202 14.29 1.64 8.40
CA LEU A 202 13.47 2.61 9.14
C LEU A 202 12.98 2.04 10.48
N ILE A 203 12.59 0.76 10.55
CA ILE A 203 12.25 0.11 11.82
C ILE A 203 13.42 0.21 12.80
N SER A 204 14.65 -0.04 12.34
CA SER A 204 15.85 0.07 13.18
C SER A 204 16.14 1.50 13.64
N VAL A 205 16.01 2.48 12.73
CA VAL A 205 16.17 3.93 13.03
C VAL A 205 15.11 4.38 14.03
N ASN A 206 13.85 4.04 13.78
CA ASN A 206 12.72 4.43 14.61
C ASN A 206 12.82 3.85 16.04
N ALA A 207 13.26 2.59 16.15
CA ALA A 207 13.50 1.98 17.46
C ALA A 207 14.62 2.67 18.24
N ARG A 208 15.68 3.13 17.55
CA ARG A 208 16.83 3.80 18.17
C ARG A 208 16.48 5.20 18.64
N TYR A 209 15.78 5.97 17.81
CA TYR A 209 15.50 7.39 18.07
C TYR A 209 14.11 7.62 18.66
N LYS A 210 13.30 6.56 18.83
CA LYS A 210 11.91 6.61 19.33
C LYS A 210 11.05 7.60 18.51
N THR A 211 11.10 7.46 17.20
CA THR A 211 10.44 8.33 16.22
C THR A 211 9.74 7.53 15.13
N HIS A 212 9.13 8.23 14.19
CA HIS A 212 8.49 7.69 12.98
C HIS A 212 9.11 8.37 11.75
N ALA A 213 10.40 8.15 11.52
CA ALA A 213 11.11 8.68 10.37
C ALA A 213 10.58 8.07 9.06
N GLY A 214 10.41 8.91 8.06
CA GLY A 214 10.14 8.56 6.66
C GLY A 214 11.39 8.69 5.78
N ILE A 215 11.19 8.67 4.47
CA ILE A 215 12.25 8.88 3.47
C ILE A 215 12.00 10.19 2.73
N LYS A 216 13.07 10.95 2.51
CA LYS A 216 13.05 12.13 1.63
C LYS A 216 14.30 12.14 0.77
N LEU A 217 14.12 12.15 -0.55
CA LEU A 217 15.21 12.26 -1.52
C LEU A 217 15.45 13.73 -1.85
N THR A 218 16.69 14.16 -1.72
CA THR A 218 17.12 15.52 -2.03
C THR A 218 17.73 15.59 -3.43
N GLY A 219 17.70 16.78 -4.06
CA GLY A 219 18.32 16.99 -5.37
C GLY A 219 17.51 16.46 -6.55
N LEU A 220 16.26 16.08 -6.34
CA LEU A 220 15.35 15.73 -7.43
C LEU A 220 14.85 17.02 -8.13
N PRO A 221 14.51 16.95 -9.43
CA PRO A 221 13.83 18.05 -10.12
C PRO A 221 12.42 18.29 -9.54
N ASP A 222 11.86 19.47 -9.81
CA ASP A 222 10.54 19.84 -9.32
C ASP A 222 9.42 19.00 -9.99
N GLU A 223 9.59 18.66 -11.28
CA GLU A 223 8.68 17.80 -12.03
C GLU A 223 9.22 16.36 -12.10
N LEU A 224 8.50 15.41 -11.50
CA LEU A 224 8.90 14.00 -11.41
C LEU A 224 8.14 13.08 -12.38
N TRP A 225 6.98 13.52 -12.92
CA TRP A 225 6.04 12.67 -13.70
C TRP A 225 5.71 13.24 -15.07
#